data_02a9b4ed0d5eef3c87dda2ac41889819
#
_entry.id   02a9b4ed0d5eef3c87dda2ac41889819
#
_cell.length_a   1.000
_cell.length_b   1.000
_cell.length_c   1.000
_cell.angle_alpha   90.00
_cell.angle_beta   90.00
_cell.angle_gamma   90.00
#
_symmetry.space_group_name_H-M   'P 1'
#
loop_
_entity.id
_entity.type
_entity.pdbx_description
1 polymer ?
#
loop_
_entity_poly.entity_id
_entity_poly.type
_entity_poly.pdbx_seq_one_letter_code
_entity_poly.pdbx_strand_id
1 'polypeptide(L)'
;LADDDPVPRIYRFMEGSDRLVPASAYTGNPDLFISVDVPVVERLNNSAEVLRRSKHVVCFDHHPAREEFAELSLRRVEAAACAMIIDRFLDNCGIVARDGVATCLLCGLVTDTGRFQYQNADAAAFHAASRLVAHGADPARVALEVYQSMRVEFLHLKSIVMGRIKTVAHGRVAYSYAYQSDLE
;
A
#
# COMPACT_ATOMS: atom_id res chain seq x y z
N LEU A 1 13.19 3.69 1.47
CA LEU A 1 13.24 4.21 0.10
C LEU A 1 11.82 4.30 -0.45
N ALA A 2 11.59 5.22 -1.34
CA ALA A 2 10.42 5.26 -2.19
C ALA A 2 10.89 5.14 -3.63
N ASP A 3 9.97 4.87 -4.56
CA ASP A 3 10.26 5.09 -5.97
C ASP A 3 10.55 6.57 -6.22
N ASP A 4 11.04 6.96 -7.38
CA ASP A 4 11.40 8.35 -7.66
C ASP A 4 10.18 9.30 -7.73
N ASP A 5 8.99 8.75 -7.77
CA ASP A 5 7.77 9.51 -7.64
C ASP A 5 7.59 10.09 -6.21
N PRO A 6 7.07 11.30 -6.09
CA PRO A 6 6.81 11.89 -4.79
C PRO A 6 5.73 11.10 -4.03
N VAL A 7 5.87 11.04 -2.69
CA VAL A 7 4.85 10.41 -1.84
C VAL A 7 3.47 10.95 -2.17
N PRO A 8 2.51 10.10 -2.55
CA PRO A 8 1.15 10.54 -2.87
C PRO A 8 0.55 11.37 -1.75
N ARG A 9 -0.18 12.42 -2.12
CA ARG A 9 -0.78 13.35 -1.15
C ARG A 9 -1.56 12.65 -0.04
N ILE A 10 -2.32 11.63 -0.40
CA ILE A 10 -3.18 10.87 0.52
C ILE A 10 -2.42 10.08 1.58
N TYR A 11 -1.10 9.92 1.45
CA TYR A 11 -0.25 9.21 2.40
C TYR A 11 0.72 10.12 3.18
N ARG A 12 0.75 11.42 2.87
CA ARG A 12 1.65 12.38 3.54
C ARG A 12 1.31 12.63 5.00
N PHE A 13 0.13 12.24 5.46
CA PHE A 13 -0.28 12.33 6.85
C PHE A 13 0.38 11.28 7.75
N MET A 14 0.96 10.23 7.16
CA MET A 14 1.60 9.15 7.91
C MET A 14 2.90 9.64 8.54
N GLU A 15 3.11 9.26 9.78
CA GLU A 15 4.35 9.55 10.49
C GLU A 15 5.55 8.96 9.74
N GLY A 16 6.57 9.77 9.48
CA GLY A 16 7.78 9.37 8.76
C GLY A 16 7.66 9.44 7.23
N SER A 17 6.52 9.84 6.66
CA SER A 17 6.37 10.00 5.21
C SER A 17 7.34 11.05 4.63
N ASP A 18 7.72 12.04 5.42
CA ASP A 18 8.69 13.08 5.11
C ASP A 18 10.15 12.58 5.09
N ARG A 19 10.41 11.41 5.67
CA ARG A 19 11.74 10.76 5.69
C ARG A 19 11.97 9.81 4.52
N LEU A 20 10.97 9.59 3.69
CA LEU A 20 11.11 8.78 2.49
C LEU A 20 11.99 9.50 1.48
N VAL A 21 12.98 8.81 0.95
CA VAL A 21 13.90 9.34 -0.06
C VAL A 21 13.73 8.59 -1.37
N PRO A 22 13.82 9.28 -2.52
CA PRO A 22 13.82 8.63 -3.82
C PRO A 22 14.97 7.61 -3.93
N ALA A 23 14.73 6.50 -4.61
CA ALA A 23 15.72 5.46 -4.78
C ALA A 23 16.96 5.98 -5.53
N SER A 24 16.78 6.86 -6.52
CA SER A 24 17.86 7.51 -7.28
C SER A 24 18.75 8.43 -6.41
N ALA A 25 18.21 8.97 -5.32
CA ALA A 25 18.97 9.81 -4.40
C ALA A 25 19.80 9.01 -3.39
N TYR A 26 19.55 7.71 -3.25
CA TYR A 26 20.29 6.86 -2.31
C TYR A 26 21.53 6.27 -2.95
N THR A 27 22.70 6.71 -2.54
CA THR A 27 24.01 6.31 -3.10
C THR A 27 24.74 5.24 -2.29
N GLY A 28 24.24 4.84 -1.13
CA GLY A 28 24.87 3.85 -0.25
C GLY A 28 24.74 2.41 -0.77
N ASN A 29 25.55 1.52 -0.18
CA ASN A 29 25.45 0.08 -0.32
C ASN A 29 24.94 -0.49 1.00
N PRO A 30 23.63 -0.77 1.14
CA PRO A 30 23.07 -1.21 2.41
C PRO A 30 23.51 -2.64 2.74
N ASP A 31 23.68 -2.93 4.03
CA ASP A 31 23.92 -4.30 4.49
C ASP A 31 22.65 -5.15 4.31
N LEU A 32 21.47 -4.53 4.46
CA LEU A 32 20.19 -5.20 4.34
C LEU A 32 19.20 -4.36 3.53
N PHE A 33 18.62 -4.97 2.50
CA PHE A 33 17.46 -4.45 1.78
C PHE A 33 16.21 -5.20 2.24
N ILE A 34 15.21 -4.48 2.72
CA ILE A 34 13.91 -5.04 3.07
C ILE A 34 12.89 -4.60 2.03
N SER A 35 12.37 -5.56 1.28
CA SER A 35 11.23 -5.35 0.38
C SER A 35 9.92 -5.60 1.11
N VAL A 36 8.95 -4.72 0.93
CA VAL A 36 7.63 -4.82 1.56
C VAL A 36 6.56 -4.68 0.49
N ASP A 37 5.67 -5.66 0.41
CA ASP A 37 4.51 -5.64 -0.47
C ASP A 37 4.85 -5.62 -1.97
N VAL A 38 5.97 -6.26 -2.32
CA VAL A 38 6.44 -6.32 -3.71
C VAL A 38 6.70 -7.78 -4.09
N PRO A 39 5.89 -8.36 -4.99
CA PRO A 39 5.99 -9.78 -5.35
C PRO A 39 7.16 -10.11 -6.30
N VAL A 40 7.64 -9.14 -7.09
CA VAL A 40 8.65 -9.34 -8.15
C VAL A 40 9.55 -8.12 -8.28
N VAL A 41 10.81 -8.34 -8.69
CA VAL A 41 11.85 -7.29 -8.79
C VAL A 41 11.44 -6.15 -9.73
N GLU A 42 10.70 -6.45 -10.80
CA GLU A 42 10.26 -5.46 -11.79
C GLU A 42 9.40 -4.36 -11.19
N ARG A 43 8.69 -4.65 -10.08
CA ARG A 43 7.88 -3.66 -9.35
C ARG A 43 8.68 -2.79 -8.40
N LEU A 44 9.96 -3.08 -8.21
CA LEU A 44 10.85 -2.22 -7.41
C LEU A 44 11.30 -0.97 -8.17
N ASN A 45 11.08 -0.92 -9.50
CA ASN A 45 11.51 0.18 -10.35
C ASN A 45 12.98 0.56 -10.06
N ASN A 46 13.26 1.84 -9.79
CA ASN A 46 14.61 2.32 -9.49
C ASN A 46 15.20 1.78 -8.18
N SER A 47 14.36 1.31 -7.25
CA SER A 47 14.83 0.64 -6.02
C SER A 47 15.53 -0.69 -6.30
N ALA A 48 15.31 -1.30 -7.47
CA ALA A 48 16.05 -2.52 -7.88
C ALA A 48 17.57 -2.30 -7.98
N GLU A 49 18.04 -1.09 -8.29
CA GLU A 49 19.46 -0.76 -8.29
C GLU A 49 20.05 -0.77 -6.87
N VAL A 50 19.27 -0.34 -5.88
CA VAL A 50 19.67 -0.40 -4.47
C VAL A 50 19.70 -1.84 -3.99
N LEU A 51 18.70 -2.65 -4.36
CA LEU A 51 18.66 -4.07 -4.07
C LEU A 51 19.92 -4.79 -4.57
N ARG A 52 20.35 -4.57 -5.83
CA ARG A 52 21.49 -5.26 -6.44
C ARG A 52 22.83 -4.99 -5.73
N ARG A 53 22.97 -3.85 -5.05
CA ARG A 53 24.18 -3.50 -4.30
C ARG A 53 24.05 -3.70 -2.80
N SER A 54 22.96 -4.34 -2.34
CA SER A 54 22.76 -4.73 -0.96
C SER A 54 23.45 -6.06 -0.68
N LYS A 55 23.94 -6.26 0.56
CA LYS A 55 24.56 -7.53 0.94
C LYS A 55 23.53 -8.63 1.18
N HIS A 56 22.41 -8.29 1.79
CA HIS A 56 21.33 -9.20 2.10
C HIS A 56 19.99 -8.62 1.68
N VAL A 57 19.08 -9.49 1.27
CA VAL A 57 17.73 -9.13 0.83
C VAL A 57 16.68 -9.95 1.59
N VAL A 58 15.72 -9.26 2.20
CA VAL A 58 14.56 -9.86 2.88
C VAL A 58 13.27 -9.32 2.23
N CYS A 59 12.27 -10.18 2.10
CA CYS A 59 10.97 -9.81 1.55
C CYS A 59 9.84 -10.14 2.52
N PHE A 60 8.95 -9.17 2.75
CA PHE A 60 7.65 -9.36 3.40
C PHE A 60 6.56 -9.12 2.36
N ASP A 61 5.72 -10.13 2.09
CA ASP A 61 4.72 -10.00 1.04
C ASP A 61 3.53 -10.94 1.25
N HIS A 62 2.37 -10.57 0.71
CA HIS A 62 1.17 -11.40 0.73
C HIS A 62 0.70 -11.82 -0.67
N HIS A 63 1.37 -11.39 -1.73
CA HIS A 63 1.04 -11.81 -3.08
C HIS A 63 1.60 -13.20 -3.40
N PRO A 64 0.93 -13.99 -4.24
CA PRO A 64 1.55 -15.18 -4.82
C PRO A 64 2.71 -14.76 -5.74
N ALA A 65 3.85 -15.43 -5.61
CA ALA A 65 4.98 -15.23 -6.50
C ALA A 65 5.38 -16.55 -7.17
N ARG A 66 5.87 -16.45 -8.40
CA ARG A 66 6.41 -17.60 -9.13
C ARG A 66 7.89 -17.81 -8.83
N GLU A 67 8.60 -16.74 -8.55
CA GLU A 67 10.04 -16.75 -8.29
C GLU A 67 10.34 -15.90 -7.05
N GLU A 68 11.30 -16.37 -6.25
CA GLU A 68 11.79 -15.63 -5.09
C GLU A 68 13.05 -14.87 -5.47
N PHE A 69 13.09 -13.59 -5.12
CA PHE A 69 14.24 -12.72 -5.37
C PHE A 69 15.03 -12.37 -4.10
N ALA A 70 14.48 -12.68 -2.95
CA ALA A 70 15.08 -12.41 -1.64
C ALA A 70 15.70 -13.68 -1.06
N GLU A 71 16.79 -13.53 -0.29
CA GLU A 71 17.41 -14.63 0.45
C GLU A 71 16.46 -15.22 1.52
N LEU A 72 15.63 -14.36 2.08
CA LEU A 72 14.62 -14.74 3.05
C LEU A 72 13.29 -14.04 2.74
N SER A 73 12.25 -14.84 2.51
CA SER A 73 10.90 -14.32 2.25
C SER A 73 9.93 -14.76 3.35
N LEU A 74 9.29 -13.80 3.99
CA LEU A 74 8.13 -14.04 4.83
C LEU A 74 6.87 -13.73 4.02
N ARG A 75 6.41 -14.74 3.27
CA ARG A 75 5.24 -14.64 2.40
C ARG A 75 4.05 -15.38 3.01
N ARG A 76 2.89 -14.70 3.04
CA ARG A 76 1.63 -15.26 3.53
C ARG A 76 0.48 -14.85 2.62
N VAL A 77 0.16 -15.72 1.66
CA VAL A 77 -0.86 -15.46 0.63
C VAL A 77 -2.28 -15.36 1.21
N GLU A 78 -2.47 -15.97 2.37
CA GLU A 78 -3.73 -15.91 3.13
C GLU A 78 -3.92 -14.59 3.90
N ALA A 79 -2.88 -13.80 4.07
CA ALA A 79 -2.99 -12.50 4.75
C ALA A 79 -3.71 -11.48 3.87
N ALA A 80 -4.68 -10.79 4.42
CA ALA A 80 -5.45 -9.78 3.70
C ALA A 80 -4.62 -8.57 3.26
N ALA A 81 -3.47 -8.33 3.91
CA ALA A 81 -2.54 -7.25 3.62
C ALA A 81 -1.14 -7.59 4.11
N CYS A 82 -0.11 -7.07 3.45
CA CYS A 82 1.27 -7.16 3.95
C CYS A 82 1.42 -6.52 5.34
N ALA A 83 0.64 -5.50 5.65
CA ALA A 83 0.58 -4.85 6.96
C ALA A 83 0.33 -5.84 8.12
N MET A 84 -0.49 -6.88 7.91
CA MET A 84 -0.74 -7.92 8.92
C MET A 84 0.52 -8.77 9.18
N ILE A 85 1.31 -9.01 8.16
CA ILE A 85 2.56 -9.78 8.26
C ILE A 85 3.58 -8.99 9.06
N ILE A 86 3.72 -7.69 8.76
CA ILE A 86 4.61 -6.77 9.47
C ILE A 86 4.20 -6.64 10.94
N ASP A 87 2.91 -6.44 11.22
CA ASP A 87 2.40 -6.34 12.59
C ASP A 87 2.74 -7.59 13.41
N ARG A 88 2.50 -8.78 12.83
CA ARG A 88 2.84 -10.04 13.48
C ARG A 88 4.34 -10.26 13.64
N PHE A 89 5.13 -9.81 12.68
CA PHE A 89 6.60 -9.86 12.77
C PHE A 89 7.10 -8.99 13.94
N LEU A 90 6.62 -7.76 14.05
CA LEU A 90 6.96 -6.87 15.16
C LEU A 90 6.58 -7.49 16.51
N ASP A 91 5.38 -8.02 16.62
CA ASP A 91 4.87 -8.69 17.82
C ASP A 91 5.78 -9.88 18.23
N ASN A 92 6.19 -10.72 17.28
CA ASN A 92 7.13 -11.82 17.53
C ASN A 92 8.53 -11.33 17.98
N CYS A 93 8.91 -10.11 17.60
CA CYS A 93 10.13 -9.46 18.08
C CYS A 93 9.95 -8.76 19.44
N GLY A 94 8.78 -8.85 20.06
CA GLY A 94 8.46 -8.15 21.32
C GLY A 94 8.22 -6.65 21.13
N ILE A 95 7.99 -6.20 19.90
CA ILE A 95 7.74 -4.79 19.54
C ILE A 95 6.26 -4.59 19.29
N VAL A 96 5.61 -3.78 20.09
CA VAL A 96 4.21 -3.41 19.91
C VAL A 96 4.12 -2.20 18.99
N ALA A 97 3.46 -2.37 17.83
CA ALA A 97 3.14 -1.25 16.96
C ALA A 97 2.15 -0.30 17.65
N ARG A 98 2.53 0.96 17.86
CA ARG A 98 1.71 1.96 18.55
C ARG A 98 1.58 3.23 17.70
N ASP A 99 0.53 4.00 17.99
CA ASP A 99 0.31 5.36 17.48
C ASP A 99 0.51 5.49 15.97
N GLY A 100 1.51 6.23 15.51
CA GLY A 100 1.81 6.43 14.10
C GLY A 100 2.10 5.13 13.35
N VAL A 101 2.85 4.19 13.94
CA VAL A 101 3.13 2.89 13.33
C VAL A 101 1.85 2.07 13.19
N ALA A 102 1.02 2.02 14.24
CA ALA A 102 -0.28 1.35 14.19
C ALA A 102 -1.20 1.97 13.14
N THR A 103 -1.17 3.30 12.98
CA THR A 103 -1.95 4.02 11.95
C THR A 103 -1.46 3.67 10.54
N CYS A 104 -0.15 3.57 10.31
CA CYS A 104 0.40 3.14 9.02
C CYS A 104 -0.03 1.71 8.67
N LEU A 105 0.06 0.77 9.62
CA LEU A 105 -0.37 -0.62 9.42
C LEU A 105 -1.88 -0.73 9.17
N LEU A 106 -2.68 0.05 9.92
CA LEU A 106 -4.12 0.12 9.69
C LEU A 106 -4.44 0.68 8.30
N CYS A 107 -3.71 1.69 7.84
CA CYS A 107 -3.90 2.24 6.51
C CYS A 107 -3.65 1.19 5.43
N GLY A 108 -2.55 0.43 5.50
CA GLY A 108 -2.27 -0.67 4.58
C GLY A 108 -3.39 -1.72 4.59
N LEU A 109 -3.85 -2.12 5.76
CA LEU A 109 -4.94 -3.09 5.88
C LEU A 109 -6.26 -2.57 5.28
N VAL A 110 -6.61 -1.30 5.52
CA VAL A 110 -7.83 -0.66 4.99
C VAL A 110 -7.77 -0.53 3.48
N THR A 111 -6.62 -0.19 2.91
CA THR A 111 -6.48 -0.07 1.44
C THR A 111 -6.56 -1.40 0.73
N ASP A 112 -5.88 -2.43 1.22
CA ASP A 112 -5.83 -3.76 0.61
C ASP A 112 -7.15 -4.53 0.73
N THR A 113 -7.94 -4.24 1.76
CA THR A 113 -9.28 -4.83 1.95
C THR A 113 -10.39 -3.98 1.31
N GLY A 114 -10.04 -2.92 0.58
CA GLY A 114 -11.04 -2.00 0.01
C GLY A 114 -11.99 -1.45 1.07
N ARG A 115 -11.48 -0.99 2.19
CA ARG A 115 -12.26 -0.54 3.34
C ARG A 115 -13.10 -1.68 3.96
N PHE A 116 -12.53 -2.87 4.04
CA PHE A 116 -13.19 -4.09 4.50
C PHE A 116 -14.40 -4.51 3.65
N GLN A 117 -14.40 -4.16 2.35
CA GLN A 117 -15.48 -4.49 1.41
C GLN A 117 -15.13 -5.65 0.48
N TYR A 118 -13.85 -6.04 0.39
CA TYR A 118 -13.42 -7.13 -0.46
C TYR A 118 -13.49 -8.49 0.26
N GLN A 119 -13.43 -9.57 -0.51
CA GLN A 119 -13.55 -10.94 0.02
C GLN A 119 -12.39 -11.34 0.95
N ASN A 120 -11.25 -10.68 0.86
CA ASN A 120 -10.11 -10.88 1.75
C ASN A 120 -10.29 -10.22 3.14
N ALA A 121 -11.36 -9.46 3.35
CA ALA A 121 -11.70 -8.89 4.66
C ALA A 121 -12.34 -9.96 5.57
N ASP A 122 -11.54 -10.89 6.02
CA ASP A 122 -11.94 -11.99 6.89
C ASP A 122 -11.87 -11.64 8.39
N ALA A 123 -12.20 -12.61 9.25
CA ALA A 123 -12.16 -12.42 10.71
C ALA A 123 -10.76 -12.04 11.22
N ALA A 124 -9.69 -12.53 10.59
CA ALA A 124 -8.32 -12.20 10.96
C ALA A 124 -7.99 -10.73 10.63
N ALA A 125 -8.47 -10.21 9.49
CA ALA A 125 -8.33 -8.81 9.12
C ALA A 125 -9.02 -7.87 10.12
N PHE A 126 -10.27 -8.19 10.52
CA PHE A 126 -10.98 -7.41 11.53
C PHE A 126 -10.32 -7.49 12.92
N HIS A 127 -9.79 -8.65 13.29
CA HIS A 127 -9.05 -8.80 14.54
C HIS A 127 -7.77 -7.96 14.54
N ALA A 128 -7.00 -7.97 13.45
CA ALA A 128 -5.83 -7.13 13.29
C ALA A 128 -6.19 -5.64 13.38
N ALA A 129 -7.25 -5.20 12.69
CA ALA A 129 -7.73 -3.82 12.78
C ALA A 129 -8.10 -3.42 14.21
N SER A 130 -8.86 -4.26 14.92
CA SER A 130 -9.24 -4.04 16.32
C SER A 130 -8.03 -3.86 17.22
N ARG A 131 -6.99 -4.69 17.05
CA ARG A 131 -5.75 -4.64 17.81
C ARG A 131 -4.97 -3.35 17.50
N LEU A 132 -4.85 -2.97 16.24
CA LEU A 132 -4.18 -1.73 15.83
C LEU A 132 -4.87 -0.49 16.40
N VAL A 133 -6.22 -0.47 16.40
CA VAL A 133 -7.00 0.62 17.01
C VAL A 133 -6.78 0.66 18.53
N ALA A 134 -6.75 -0.50 19.20
CA ALA A 134 -6.44 -0.55 20.63
C ALA A 134 -5.02 -0.05 20.97
N HIS A 135 -4.11 -0.09 20.01
CA HIS A 135 -2.74 0.43 20.11
C HIS A 135 -2.59 1.88 19.61
N GLY A 136 -3.70 2.60 19.38
CA GLY A 136 -3.67 4.01 19.06
C GLY A 136 -3.75 4.36 17.57
N ALA A 137 -4.04 3.40 16.68
CA ALA A 137 -4.32 3.73 15.30
C ALA A 137 -5.59 4.60 15.18
N ASP A 138 -5.56 5.58 14.27
CA ASP A 138 -6.68 6.50 14.02
C ASP A 138 -7.41 6.16 12.72
N PRO A 139 -8.49 5.34 12.78
CA PRO A 139 -9.25 4.96 11.61
C PRO A 139 -10.00 6.14 10.98
N ALA A 140 -10.40 7.15 11.78
CA ALA A 140 -11.09 8.31 11.24
C ALA A 140 -10.15 9.17 10.38
N ARG A 141 -8.90 9.35 10.82
CA ARG A 141 -7.87 10.04 10.04
C ARG A 141 -7.53 9.28 8.76
N VAL A 142 -7.38 7.95 8.81
CA VAL A 142 -7.17 7.12 7.60
C VAL A 142 -8.33 7.31 6.62
N ALA A 143 -9.58 7.24 7.08
CA ALA A 143 -10.74 7.43 6.22
C ALA A 143 -10.79 8.83 5.59
N LEU A 144 -10.52 9.87 6.39
CA LEU A 144 -10.50 11.25 5.92
C LEU A 144 -9.43 11.48 4.84
N GLU A 145 -8.18 11.14 5.14
CA GLU A 145 -7.05 11.47 4.27
C GLU A 145 -7.03 10.63 2.99
N VAL A 146 -7.34 9.34 3.08
CA VAL A 146 -7.24 8.43 1.94
C VAL A 146 -8.48 8.51 1.04
N TYR A 147 -9.69 8.69 1.61
CA TYR A 147 -10.92 8.52 0.86
C TYR A 147 -11.84 9.73 0.82
N GLN A 148 -11.74 10.67 1.76
CA GLN A 148 -12.70 11.77 1.87
C GLN A 148 -12.10 13.14 1.51
N SER A 149 -10.79 13.28 1.50
CA SER A 149 -10.07 14.52 1.16
C SER A 149 -9.80 14.65 -0.35
N MET A 150 -10.82 14.40 -1.19
CA MET A 150 -10.67 14.47 -2.65
C MET A 150 -10.55 15.93 -3.10
N ARG A 151 -9.68 16.17 -4.10
CA ARG A 151 -9.58 17.47 -4.76
C ARG A 151 -10.82 17.70 -5.63
N VAL A 152 -11.21 18.97 -5.75
CA VAL A 152 -12.38 19.37 -6.57
C VAL A 152 -12.17 18.98 -8.04
N GLU A 153 -10.96 19.14 -8.57
CA GLU A 153 -10.61 18.76 -9.94
C GLU A 153 -10.84 17.26 -10.19
N PHE A 154 -10.50 16.41 -9.22
CA PHE A 154 -10.78 14.98 -9.29
C PHE A 154 -12.29 14.67 -9.28
N LEU A 155 -13.08 15.43 -8.51
CA LEU A 155 -14.54 15.30 -8.50
C LEU A 155 -15.14 15.71 -9.83
N HIS A 156 -14.62 16.78 -10.46
CA HIS A 156 -15.02 17.19 -11.81
C HIS A 156 -14.70 16.12 -12.84
N LEU A 157 -13.46 15.62 -12.88
CA LEU A 157 -13.08 14.52 -13.78
C LEU A 157 -13.98 13.29 -13.57
N LYS A 158 -14.20 12.90 -12.32
CA LYS A 158 -15.08 11.79 -11.97
C LYS A 158 -16.50 12.01 -12.50
N SER A 159 -17.05 13.21 -12.39
CA SER A 159 -18.37 13.56 -12.91
C SER A 159 -18.44 13.42 -14.43
N ILE A 160 -17.43 13.89 -15.16
CA ILE A 160 -17.34 13.76 -16.62
C ILE A 160 -17.31 12.29 -17.03
N VAL A 161 -16.44 11.48 -16.39
CA VAL A 161 -16.31 10.05 -16.69
C VAL A 161 -17.59 9.30 -16.38
N MET A 162 -18.25 9.60 -15.24
CA MET A 162 -19.52 8.98 -14.89
C MET A 162 -20.64 9.38 -15.87
N GLY A 163 -20.67 10.61 -16.35
CA GLY A 163 -21.63 11.08 -17.34
C GLY A 163 -21.49 10.41 -18.72
N ARG A 164 -20.32 9.83 -19.01
CA ARG A 164 -20.04 9.09 -20.25
C ARG A 164 -20.31 7.59 -20.17
N ILE A 165 -20.84 7.08 -19.07
CA ILE A 165 -21.13 5.65 -18.92
C ILE A 165 -22.10 5.21 -20.00
N LYS A 166 -21.73 4.15 -20.70
CA LYS A 166 -22.57 3.45 -21.70
C LYS A 166 -22.69 1.98 -21.30
N THR A 167 -23.87 1.43 -21.58
CA THR A 167 -24.11 0.01 -21.35
C THR A 167 -24.30 -0.70 -22.69
N VAL A 168 -23.75 -1.90 -22.81
CA VAL A 168 -23.87 -2.78 -23.99
C VAL A 168 -24.18 -4.20 -23.54
N ALA A 169 -24.38 -5.11 -24.50
CA ALA A 169 -24.70 -6.52 -24.22
C ALA A 169 -25.90 -6.69 -23.27
N HIS A 170 -27.00 -5.98 -23.56
CA HIS A 170 -28.22 -5.98 -22.72
C HIS A 170 -27.98 -5.59 -21.27
N GLY A 171 -27.13 -4.59 -21.04
CA GLY A 171 -26.83 -4.07 -19.70
C GLY A 171 -25.78 -4.89 -18.92
N ARG A 172 -25.23 -5.96 -19.49
CA ARG A 172 -24.25 -6.81 -18.80
C ARG A 172 -22.83 -6.23 -18.78
N VAL A 173 -22.55 -5.28 -19.66
CA VAL A 173 -21.25 -4.59 -19.72
C VAL A 173 -21.50 -3.09 -19.65
N ALA A 174 -20.79 -2.41 -18.77
CA ALA A 174 -20.73 -0.96 -18.73
C ALA A 174 -19.29 -0.50 -18.96
N TYR A 175 -19.11 0.56 -19.72
CA TYR A 175 -17.80 1.19 -19.93
C TYR A 175 -17.90 2.71 -19.91
N SER A 176 -16.81 3.35 -19.58
CA SER A 176 -16.62 4.78 -19.68
C SER A 176 -15.17 5.09 -20.06
N TYR A 177 -14.87 6.36 -20.33
CA TYR A 177 -13.55 6.79 -20.75
C TYR A 177 -13.29 8.25 -20.35
N ALA A 178 -12.00 8.60 -20.20
CA ALA A 178 -11.51 9.97 -20.13
C ALA A 178 -10.67 10.27 -21.38
N TYR A 179 -10.77 11.48 -21.87
CA TYR A 179 -9.83 12.00 -22.86
C TYR A 179 -8.68 12.71 -22.20
N GLN A 180 -7.56 12.88 -22.91
CA GLN A 180 -6.43 13.67 -22.41
C GLN A 180 -6.86 15.10 -22.06
N SER A 181 -7.75 15.69 -22.85
CA SER A 181 -8.31 17.02 -22.59
C SER A 181 -9.17 17.17 -21.36
N ASP A 182 -9.58 16.07 -20.72
CA ASP A 182 -10.32 16.10 -19.46
C ASP A 182 -9.38 16.23 -18.25
N LEU A 183 -8.06 16.05 -18.48
CA LEU A 183 -7.02 16.11 -17.46
C LEU A 183 -6.30 17.46 -17.41
N GLU A 184 -6.56 18.32 -18.38
CA GLU A 184 -6.05 19.70 -18.52
C GLU A 184 -7.01 20.71 -17.84
#